data_234c6c5602fc9c492204db7a4a573037
#
_entry.id   234c6c5602fc9c492204db7a4a573037
#
_cell.length_a   1.000
_cell.length_b   1.000
_cell.length_c   1.000
_cell.angle_alpha   90.00
_cell.angle_beta   90.00
_cell.angle_gamma   90.00
#
_symmetry.space_group_name_H-M   'P 1'
#
loop_
_entity.id
_entity.type
_entity.pdbx_description
1 polymer ?
#
loop_
_entity_poly.entity_id
_entity_poly.type
_entity_poly.pdbx_seq_one_letter_code
_entity_poly.pdbx_strand_id
1 'polypeptide(L)'
;MVDIEKLVGNPRNPNKHPQNQIELLAKIIKAQGWRNPIVVSKRSGFVVKGHGRLAAARLLGLELVPVDYQEYENEACEYADMVADNRIAELAELDEDALKEILEELQGAIDLDITGFTAADIDRMLEEGQANNATPAEQEDGLGDTEGITAENQYGVIIVCSSESEQEKTYNTLTEMGYTCKVVAV
;
A
#
# COMPACT_ATOMS: atom_id res chain seq x y z
N MET A 1 -16.49 -13.71 -22.36
CA MET A 1 -17.52 -13.15 -21.45
C MET A 1 -18.44 -14.26 -21.01
N VAL A 2 -18.73 -14.35 -19.73
CA VAL A 2 -19.53 -15.39 -19.10
C VAL A 2 -20.55 -14.72 -18.19
N ASP A 3 -21.74 -15.29 -18.12
CA ASP A 3 -22.81 -14.86 -17.23
C ASP A 3 -22.34 -14.99 -15.76
N ILE A 4 -22.42 -13.87 -15.02
CA ILE A 4 -21.93 -13.78 -13.64
C ILE A 4 -22.66 -14.73 -12.68
N GLU A 5 -23.94 -15.03 -12.96
CA GLU A 5 -24.73 -15.95 -12.15
C GLU A 5 -24.23 -17.40 -12.22
N LYS A 6 -23.49 -17.75 -13.25
CA LYS A 6 -22.84 -19.05 -13.40
C LYS A 6 -21.54 -19.21 -12.62
N LEU A 7 -21.03 -18.10 -12.06
CA LEU A 7 -19.76 -18.13 -11.34
C LEU A 7 -19.97 -18.39 -9.86
N VAL A 8 -19.33 -19.42 -9.36
CA VAL A 8 -19.34 -19.83 -7.97
C VAL A 8 -17.97 -19.58 -7.34
N GLY A 9 -17.91 -18.73 -6.34
CA GLY A 9 -16.69 -18.52 -5.56
C GLY A 9 -16.28 -19.82 -4.84
N ASN A 10 -14.98 -20.07 -4.74
CA ASN A 10 -14.50 -21.23 -4.00
C ASN A 10 -14.82 -21.05 -2.50
N PRO A 11 -15.60 -21.95 -1.88
CA PRO A 11 -15.97 -21.84 -0.46
C PRO A 11 -14.77 -21.98 0.49
N ARG A 12 -13.66 -22.52 0.01
CA ARG A 12 -12.40 -22.68 0.77
C ARG A 12 -11.40 -21.55 0.50
N ASN A 13 -11.79 -20.49 -0.20
CA ASN A 13 -10.91 -19.32 -0.35
C ASN A 13 -10.58 -18.73 1.03
N PRO A 14 -9.29 -18.66 1.43
CA PRO A 14 -8.92 -18.11 2.74
C PRO A 14 -9.04 -16.59 2.81
N ASN A 15 -9.03 -15.90 1.66
CA ASN A 15 -9.04 -14.45 1.63
C ASN A 15 -10.46 -13.89 1.80
N LYS A 16 -10.56 -12.96 2.72
CA LYS A 16 -11.77 -12.15 2.94
C LYS A 16 -11.57 -10.79 2.28
N HIS A 17 -12.54 -10.38 1.50
CA HIS A 17 -12.54 -9.08 0.84
C HIS A 17 -13.43 -8.13 1.62
N PRO A 18 -12.88 -7.13 2.36
CA PRO A 18 -13.67 -6.14 3.06
C PRO A 18 -14.40 -5.23 2.07
N GLN A 19 -15.50 -4.62 2.52
CA GLN A 19 -16.40 -3.86 1.66
C GLN A 19 -15.69 -2.69 0.94
N ASN A 20 -14.81 -1.98 1.64
CA ASN A 20 -14.02 -0.89 1.06
C ASN A 20 -13.12 -1.36 -0.10
N GLN A 21 -12.51 -2.55 -0.01
CA GLN A 21 -11.74 -3.13 -1.11
C GLN A 21 -12.61 -3.48 -2.31
N ILE A 22 -13.82 -4.01 -2.07
CA ILE A 22 -14.76 -4.34 -3.14
C ILE A 22 -15.23 -3.07 -3.86
N GLU A 23 -15.52 -2.00 -3.13
CA GLU A 23 -15.91 -0.70 -3.67
C GLU A 23 -14.79 -0.07 -4.49
N LEU A 24 -13.54 -0.14 -4.01
CA LEU A 24 -12.36 0.32 -4.75
C LEU A 24 -12.17 -0.46 -6.05
N LEU A 25 -12.25 -1.80 -6.01
CA LEU A 25 -12.20 -2.63 -7.21
C LEU A 25 -13.33 -2.29 -8.19
N ALA A 26 -14.54 -2.02 -7.69
CA ALA A 26 -15.66 -1.61 -8.51
C ALA A 26 -15.40 -0.24 -9.18
N LYS A 27 -14.85 0.74 -8.44
CA LYS A 27 -14.44 2.04 -8.98
C LYS A 27 -13.40 1.87 -10.09
N ILE A 28 -12.38 1.05 -9.86
CA ILE A 28 -11.32 0.78 -10.85
C ILE A 28 -11.89 0.09 -12.10
N ILE A 29 -12.71 -0.95 -11.94
CA ILE A 29 -13.33 -1.64 -13.07
C ILE A 29 -14.24 -0.69 -13.89
N LYS A 30 -14.97 0.19 -13.21
CA LYS A 30 -15.83 1.18 -13.88
C LYS A 30 -15.01 2.21 -14.67
N ALA A 31 -13.88 2.67 -14.13
CA ALA A 31 -13.05 3.70 -14.75
C ALA A 31 -12.17 3.14 -15.88
N GLN A 32 -11.51 2.02 -15.64
CA GLN A 32 -10.50 1.46 -16.55
C GLN A 32 -11.00 0.28 -17.39
N GLY A 33 -12.18 -0.25 -17.09
CA GLY A 33 -12.65 -1.51 -17.65
C GLY A 33 -11.94 -2.73 -17.03
N TRP A 34 -12.23 -3.89 -17.61
CA TRP A 34 -11.59 -5.14 -17.20
C TRP A 34 -10.15 -5.22 -17.72
N ARG A 35 -9.18 -5.44 -16.81
CA ARG A 35 -7.77 -5.64 -17.15
C ARG A 35 -7.34 -7.10 -16.95
N ASN A 36 -7.84 -7.75 -15.89
CA ASN A 36 -7.52 -9.14 -15.56
C ASN A 36 -8.80 -9.97 -15.46
N PRO A 37 -8.94 -11.11 -16.14
CA PRO A 37 -10.12 -11.96 -16.07
C PRO A 37 -10.27 -12.61 -14.68
N ILE A 38 -11.45 -13.14 -14.42
CA ILE A 38 -11.69 -14.07 -13.31
C ILE A 38 -11.23 -15.44 -13.77
N VAL A 39 -10.42 -16.14 -12.97
CA VAL A 39 -9.95 -17.48 -13.29
C VAL A 39 -10.86 -18.53 -12.66
N VAL A 40 -11.33 -19.46 -13.48
CA VAL A 40 -12.23 -20.55 -13.08
C VAL A 40 -11.58 -21.89 -13.39
N SER A 41 -11.63 -22.79 -12.44
CA SER A 41 -11.15 -24.16 -12.63
C SER A 41 -12.11 -24.95 -13.51
N LYS A 42 -11.61 -25.58 -14.60
CA LYS A 42 -12.39 -26.54 -15.36
C LYS A 42 -12.67 -27.82 -14.56
N ARG A 43 -11.83 -28.14 -13.57
CA ARG A 43 -11.96 -29.35 -12.75
C ARG A 43 -13.13 -29.23 -11.76
N SER A 44 -13.16 -28.14 -10.98
CA SER A 44 -14.17 -27.97 -9.91
C SER A 44 -15.32 -27.07 -10.29
N GLY A 45 -15.14 -26.22 -11.31
CA GLY A 45 -16.10 -25.17 -11.66
C GLY A 45 -16.03 -23.95 -10.74
N PHE A 46 -15.18 -23.96 -9.71
CA PHE A 46 -15.05 -22.82 -8.79
C PHE A 46 -14.09 -21.76 -9.32
N VAL A 47 -14.33 -20.54 -8.88
CA VAL A 47 -13.38 -19.43 -9.05
C VAL A 47 -12.10 -19.74 -8.24
N VAL A 48 -10.95 -19.65 -8.87
CA VAL A 48 -9.63 -19.84 -8.24
C VAL A 48 -8.98 -18.49 -7.96
N LYS A 49 -9.06 -17.55 -8.90
CA LYS A 49 -8.49 -16.19 -8.76
C LYS A 49 -9.52 -15.13 -9.11
N GLY A 50 -9.48 -14.01 -8.41
CA GLY A 50 -10.35 -12.86 -8.68
C GLY A 50 -11.69 -12.86 -7.94
N HIS A 51 -11.75 -13.44 -6.75
CA HIS A 51 -12.95 -13.41 -5.88
C HIS A 51 -13.39 -11.97 -5.57
N GLY A 52 -12.44 -11.06 -5.28
CA GLY A 52 -12.73 -9.63 -5.08
C GLY A 52 -13.31 -8.99 -6.35
N ARG A 53 -12.76 -9.31 -7.54
CA ARG A 53 -13.31 -8.83 -8.82
C ARG A 53 -14.71 -9.35 -9.10
N LEU A 54 -15.00 -10.61 -8.74
CA LEU A 54 -16.36 -11.18 -8.83
C LEU A 54 -17.32 -10.41 -7.92
N ALA A 55 -16.93 -10.12 -6.68
CA ALA A 55 -17.75 -9.36 -5.75
C ALA A 55 -17.97 -7.91 -6.25
N ALA A 56 -16.95 -7.25 -6.76
CA ALA A 56 -17.04 -5.92 -7.35
C ALA A 56 -17.96 -5.88 -8.59
N ALA A 57 -17.88 -6.90 -9.44
CA ALA A 57 -18.77 -7.04 -10.59
C ALA A 57 -20.23 -7.18 -10.20
N ARG A 58 -20.51 -7.95 -9.15
CA ARG A 58 -21.86 -8.08 -8.58
C ARG A 58 -22.34 -6.75 -7.99
N LEU A 59 -21.48 -6.02 -7.29
CA LEU A 59 -21.80 -4.69 -6.77
C LEU A 59 -22.15 -3.70 -7.90
N LEU A 60 -21.48 -3.81 -9.05
CA LEU A 60 -21.75 -3.00 -10.24
C LEU A 60 -22.98 -3.46 -11.04
N GLY A 61 -23.60 -4.59 -10.70
CA GLY A 61 -24.73 -5.16 -11.45
C GLY A 61 -24.36 -5.62 -12.86
N LEU A 62 -23.12 -6.06 -13.06
CA LEU A 62 -22.68 -6.56 -14.36
C LEU A 62 -23.27 -7.95 -14.64
N GLU A 63 -23.85 -8.14 -15.82
CA GLU A 63 -24.40 -9.44 -16.24
C GLU A 63 -23.32 -10.37 -16.79
N LEU A 64 -22.33 -9.81 -17.47
CA LEU A 64 -21.27 -10.56 -18.14
C LEU A 64 -19.89 -10.11 -17.67
N VAL A 65 -19.02 -11.08 -17.38
CA VAL A 65 -17.63 -10.83 -16.94
C VAL A 65 -16.63 -11.66 -17.76
N PRO A 66 -15.39 -11.17 -17.96
CA PRO A 66 -14.34 -11.95 -18.61
C PRO A 66 -13.86 -13.08 -17.69
N VAL A 67 -13.80 -14.27 -18.23
CA VAL A 67 -13.35 -15.48 -17.51
C VAL A 67 -12.28 -16.17 -18.33
N ASP A 68 -11.25 -16.62 -17.63
CA ASP A 68 -10.25 -17.55 -18.10
C ASP A 68 -10.43 -18.90 -17.42
N TYR A 69 -10.55 -19.96 -18.21
CA TYR A 69 -10.74 -21.32 -17.71
C TYR A 69 -9.41 -22.07 -17.67
N GLN A 70 -8.95 -22.42 -16.47
CA GLN A 70 -7.70 -23.13 -16.24
C GLN A 70 -7.95 -24.61 -15.94
N GLU A 71 -7.03 -25.46 -16.41
CA GLU A 71 -7.01 -26.90 -16.11
C GLU A 71 -6.05 -27.16 -14.96
N TYR A 72 -6.50 -28.00 -14.03
CA TYR A 72 -5.70 -28.44 -12.89
C TYR A 72 -5.69 -29.96 -12.86
N GLU A 73 -4.49 -30.53 -12.70
CA GLU A 73 -4.30 -31.98 -12.64
C GLU A 73 -5.09 -32.63 -11.50
N ASN A 74 -5.11 -31.96 -10.35
CA ASN A 74 -5.81 -32.42 -9.16
C ASN A 74 -6.22 -31.26 -8.26
N GLU A 75 -6.91 -31.58 -7.16
CA GLU A 75 -7.40 -30.60 -6.19
C GLU A 75 -6.26 -29.85 -5.48
N ALA A 76 -5.17 -30.55 -5.18
CA ALA A 76 -4.03 -29.93 -4.49
C ALA A 76 -3.36 -28.87 -5.38
N CYS A 77 -3.22 -29.11 -6.68
CA CYS A 77 -2.69 -28.13 -7.63
C CYS A 77 -3.59 -26.88 -7.73
N GLU A 78 -4.91 -27.07 -7.74
CA GLU A 78 -5.88 -25.97 -7.77
C GLU A 78 -5.79 -25.11 -6.51
N TYR A 79 -5.71 -25.72 -5.33
CA TYR A 79 -5.58 -24.96 -4.08
C TYR A 79 -4.21 -24.32 -3.92
N ALA A 80 -3.14 -24.98 -4.38
CA ALA A 80 -1.80 -24.42 -4.36
C ALA A 80 -1.74 -23.14 -5.19
N ASP A 81 -2.35 -23.12 -6.39
CA ASP A 81 -2.41 -21.95 -7.25
C ASP A 81 -3.25 -20.83 -6.62
N MET A 82 -4.38 -21.15 -5.99
CA MET A 82 -5.22 -20.19 -5.28
C MET A 82 -4.47 -19.51 -4.11
N VAL A 83 -3.69 -20.26 -3.34
CA VAL A 83 -2.90 -19.75 -2.22
C VAL A 83 -1.71 -18.95 -2.71
N ALA A 84 -1.01 -19.43 -3.74
CA ALA A 84 0.16 -18.76 -4.30
C ALA A 84 -0.15 -17.40 -4.89
N ASP A 85 -1.26 -17.25 -5.61
CA ASP A 85 -1.70 -15.97 -6.19
C ASP A 85 -1.79 -14.85 -5.14
N ASN A 86 -2.35 -15.17 -3.99
CA ASN A 86 -2.47 -14.24 -2.89
C ASN A 86 -1.11 -13.95 -2.23
N ARG A 87 -0.34 -15.00 -1.95
CA ARG A 87 0.93 -14.88 -1.21
C ARG A 87 2.02 -14.17 -2.00
N ILE A 88 2.11 -14.40 -3.31
CA ILE A 88 3.13 -13.77 -4.16
C ILE A 88 2.94 -12.25 -4.19
N ALA A 89 1.70 -11.76 -4.25
CA ALA A 89 1.43 -10.33 -4.21
C ALA A 89 1.88 -9.67 -2.88
N GLU A 90 1.77 -10.40 -1.76
CA GLU A 90 2.21 -9.93 -0.44
C GLU A 90 3.74 -9.90 -0.26
N LEU A 91 4.49 -10.65 -1.09
CA LEU A 91 5.96 -10.71 -1.03
C LEU A 91 6.64 -9.62 -1.86
N ALA A 92 5.89 -8.87 -2.66
CA ALA A 92 6.44 -7.77 -3.42
C ALA A 92 6.78 -6.60 -2.48
N GLU A 93 7.95 -6.06 -2.64
CA GLU A 93 8.38 -4.81 -1.99
C GLU A 93 8.06 -3.64 -2.92
N LEU A 94 7.51 -2.58 -2.35
CA LEU A 94 7.14 -1.39 -3.09
C LEU A 94 8.35 -0.44 -3.12
N ASP A 95 8.76 -0.03 -4.30
CA ASP A 95 9.71 1.06 -4.50
C ASP A 95 8.94 2.39 -4.36
N GLU A 96 9.07 3.02 -3.19
CA GLU A 96 8.31 4.23 -2.85
C GLU A 96 8.73 5.44 -3.71
N ASP A 97 10.02 5.53 -4.07
CA ASP A 97 10.52 6.63 -4.92
C ASP A 97 9.95 6.51 -6.34
N ALA A 98 10.03 5.32 -6.93
CA ALA A 98 9.46 5.06 -8.25
C ALA A 98 7.93 5.22 -8.26
N LEU A 99 7.24 4.79 -7.19
CA LEU A 99 5.80 5.01 -7.05
C LEU A 99 5.46 6.49 -7.02
N LYS A 100 6.22 7.28 -6.26
CA LYS A 100 6.01 8.71 -6.14
C LYS A 100 6.16 9.42 -7.49
N GLU A 101 7.23 9.14 -8.25
CA GLU A 101 7.41 9.69 -9.59
C GLU A 101 6.19 9.41 -10.48
N ILE A 102 5.68 8.17 -10.46
CA ILE A 102 4.49 7.80 -11.23
C ILE A 102 3.25 8.57 -10.77
N LEU A 103 3.03 8.73 -9.44
CA LEU A 103 1.88 9.46 -8.93
C LEU A 103 1.93 10.96 -9.27
N GLU A 104 3.13 11.57 -9.25
CA GLU A 104 3.35 12.94 -9.69
C GLU A 104 3.02 13.12 -11.18
N GLU A 105 3.45 12.20 -12.04
CA GLU A 105 3.14 12.22 -13.48
C GLU A 105 1.64 12.04 -13.77
N LEU A 106 0.95 11.25 -12.95
CA LEU A 106 -0.48 10.99 -13.09
C LEU A 106 -1.35 12.13 -12.53
N GLN A 107 -0.80 12.98 -11.67
CA GLN A 107 -1.52 14.07 -11.04
C GLN A 107 -2.05 15.06 -12.08
N GLY A 108 -3.37 15.28 -12.05
CA GLY A 108 -4.05 16.14 -13.05
C GLY A 108 -4.39 15.47 -14.38
N ALA A 109 -3.84 14.28 -14.67
CA ALA A 109 -4.16 13.50 -15.87
C ALA A 109 -5.32 12.53 -15.63
N ILE A 110 -5.41 11.95 -14.43
CA ILE A 110 -6.45 10.99 -14.05
C ILE A 110 -6.89 11.23 -12.59
N ASP A 111 -8.02 10.64 -12.22
CA ASP A 111 -8.42 10.52 -10.81
C ASP A 111 -7.51 9.50 -10.12
N LEU A 112 -6.63 9.95 -9.23
CA LEU A 112 -5.65 9.10 -8.56
C LEU A 112 -6.28 8.02 -7.65
N ASP A 113 -7.53 8.19 -7.22
CA ASP A 113 -8.26 7.17 -6.45
C ASP A 113 -8.38 5.81 -7.19
N ILE A 114 -8.21 5.81 -8.53
CA ILE A 114 -8.21 4.57 -9.32
C ILE A 114 -6.87 3.84 -9.32
N THR A 115 -5.84 4.39 -8.65
CA THR A 115 -4.56 3.70 -8.44
C THR A 115 -4.63 2.68 -7.30
N GLY A 116 -5.60 2.83 -6.40
CA GLY A 116 -5.75 2.01 -5.21
C GLY A 116 -5.26 2.67 -3.93
N PHE A 117 -4.60 3.81 -4.03
CA PHE A 117 -4.19 4.63 -2.89
C PHE A 117 -5.30 5.62 -2.51
N THR A 118 -5.44 5.91 -1.21
CA THR A 118 -6.35 6.98 -0.77
C THR A 118 -5.69 8.36 -0.98
N ALA A 119 -6.50 9.42 -1.06
CA ALA A 119 -5.98 10.77 -1.14
C ALA A 119 -4.98 11.08 -0.01
N ALA A 120 -5.26 10.62 1.21
CA ALA A 120 -4.37 10.79 2.35
C ALA A 120 -3.03 10.03 2.21
N ASP A 121 -3.04 8.84 1.59
CA ASP A 121 -1.80 8.11 1.30
C ASP A 121 -0.97 8.85 0.27
N ILE A 122 -1.61 9.37 -0.77
CA ILE A 122 -0.97 10.14 -1.84
C ILE A 122 -0.38 11.43 -1.30
N ASP A 123 -1.16 12.21 -0.54
CA ASP A 123 -0.69 13.47 0.07
C ASP A 123 0.54 13.21 0.95
N ARG A 124 0.51 12.19 1.80
CA ARG A 124 1.63 11.81 2.64
C ARG A 124 2.88 11.46 1.81
N MET A 125 2.75 10.63 0.77
CA MET A 125 3.87 10.23 -0.08
C MET A 125 4.48 11.43 -0.82
N LEU A 126 3.65 12.37 -1.27
CA LEU A 126 4.11 13.57 -1.96
C LEU A 126 4.76 14.59 -1.00
N GLU A 127 4.25 14.74 0.23
CA GLU A 127 4.80 15.63 1.25
C GLU A 127 6.15 15.15 1.79
N GLU A 128 6.28 13.85 2.12
CA GLU A 128 7.55 13.26 2.60
C GLU A 128 8.67 13.40 1.59
N GLY A 129 8.36 13.37 0.29
CA GLY A 129 9.33 13.59 -0.76
C GLY A 129 9.75 15.05 -0.93
N GLN A 130 8.91 16.03 -0.61
CA GLN A 130 9.30 17.44 -0.65
C GLN A 130 10.23 17.81 0.51
N ALA A 131 10.09 17.14 1.66
CA ALA A 131 11.00 17.33 2.78
C ALA A 131 12.43 16.81 2.49
N ASN A 132 12.55 15.78 1.66
CA ASN A 132 13.87 15.24 1.25
C ASN A 132 14.51 16.01 0.08
N ASN A 133 13.74 16.76 -0.71
CA ASN A 133 14.22 17.58 -1.83
C ASN A 133 14.38 19.07 -1.53
N ALA A 134 14.10 19.53 -0.31
CA ALA A 134 14.39 20.88 0.10
C ALA A 134 15.89 21.03 0.28
N THR A 135 16.58 21.46 -0.77
CA THR A 135 17.89 22.09 -0.66
C THR A 135 17.74 23.22 0.36
N PRO A 136 18.61 23.34 1.36
CA PRO A 136 18.51 24.44 2.31
C PRO A 136 18.66 25.75 1.52
N ALA A 137 17.57 26.50 1.35
CA ALA A 137 17.65 27.88 0.96
C ALA A 137 18.43 28.61 2.07
N GLU A 138 19.53 29.22 1.67
CA GLU A 138 20.36 30.10 2.48
C GLU A 138 19.46 31.10 3.20
N GLN A 139 19.24 30.90 4.50
CA GLN A 139 18.90 31.97 5.41
C GLN A 139 20.13 32.25 6.25
N GLU A 140 20.87 33.27 5.83
CA GLU A 140 21.78 33.99 6.70
C GLU A 140 21.00 34.58 7.87
N ASP A 141 21.21 34.05 9.06
CA ASP A 141 21.35 34.86 10.27
C ASP A 141 21.96 34.04 11.42
N GLY A 142 23.08 34.45 11.79
CA GLY A 142 23.98 34.43 12.90
C GLY A 142 23.82 33.40 14.02
N LEU A 143 24.96 32.80 14.26
CA LEU A 143 25.58 32.32 15.49
C LEU A 143 25.89 30.83 15.56
N GLY A 144 27.19 30.57 15.56
CA GLY A 144 27.78 29.42 16.27
C GLY A 144 28.35 28.32 15.41
N ASP A 145 29.66 28.34 15.33
CA ASP A 145 30.56 27.32 14.80
C ASP A 145 30.08 25.90 15.01
N THR A 146 29.87 25.17 13.91
CA THR A 146 29.93 23.70 13.89
C THR A 146 30.82 23.29 12.74
N GLU A 147 32.11 23.12 13.04
CA GLU A 147 33.01 22.37 12.20
C GLU A 147 32.60 20.90 12.11
N GLY A 148 32.45 20.42 10.88
CA GLY A 148 32.69 19.04 10.50
C GLY A 148 31.67 17.98 10.91
N ILE A 149 30.56 17.87 10.19
CA ILE A 149 29.81 16.61 10.18
C ILE A 149 29.67 16.14 8.73
N THR A 150 30.45 15.12 8.38
CA THR A 150 30.26 14.31 7.18
C THR A 150 28.93 13.60 7.29
N ALA A 151 28.17 13.53 6.20
CA ALA A 151 26.87 12.87 6.14
C ALA A 151 27.00 11.37 6.38
N GLU A 152 26.93 10.96 7.66
CA GLU A 152 26.71 9.58 8.06
C GLU A 152 25.24 9.45 8.46
N ASN A 153 24.63 8.35 8.05
CA ASN A 153 23.23 8.03 8.38
C ASN A 153 23.01 8.15 9.89
N GLN A 154 22.21 9.13 10.33
CA GLN A 154 21.89 9.33 11.75
C GLN A 154 20.60 8.58 12.07
N TYR A 155 20.66 7.66 13.01
CA TYR A 155 19.49 6.95 13.54
C TYR A 155 19.06 7.61 14.85
N GLY A 156 17.77 7.95 14.97
CA GLY A 156 17.21 8.58 16.16
C GLY A 156 16.17 7.69 16.85
N VAL A 157 16.02 7.85 18.15
CA VAL A 157 14.96 7.26 18.95
C VAL A 157 14.15 8.39 19.59
N ILE A 158 12.82 8.33 19.46
CA ILE A 158 11.92 9.27 20.10
C ILE A 158 11.39 8.64 21.40
N ILE A 159 11.58 9.32 22.51
CA ILE A 159 11.06 8.92 23.82
C ILE A 159 9.94 9.90 24.19
N VAL A 160 8.73 9.38 24.37
CA VAL A 160 7.56 10.16 24.77
C VAL A 160 7.47 10.11 26.30
N CYS A 161 7.55 11.28 26.95
CA CYS A 161 7.45 11.43 28.40
C CYS A 161 6.06 11.93 28.79
N SER A 162 5.55 11.46 29.92
CA SER A 162 4.21 11.82 30.42
C SER A 162 4.18 13.13 31.22
N SER A 163 5.35 13.68 31.57
CA SER A 163 5.49 14.94 32.29
C SER A 163 6.84 15.62 32.02
N GLU A 164 6.89 16.94 32.24
CA GLU A 164 8.11 17.75 32.13
C GLU A 164 9.23 17.25 33.06
N SER A 165 8.88 16.83 34.28
CA SER A 165 9.84 16.26 35.24
C SER A 165 10.42 14.91 34.78
N GLU A 166 9.65 14.10 34.09
CA GLU A 166 10.11 12.84 33.49
C GLU A 166 11.00 13.11 32.28
N GLN A 167 10.66 14.10 31.46
CA GLN A 167 11.44 14.55 30.32
C GLN A 167 12.84 15.03 30.76
N GLU A 168 12.91 15.87 31.79
CA GLU A 168 14.16 16.39 32.32
C GLU A 168 15.06 15.27 32.86
N LYS A 169 14.50 14.32 33.61
CA LYS A 169 15.25 13.16 34.10
C LYS A 169 15.78 12.29 32.98
N THR A 170 14.95 12.01 32.00
CA THR A 170 15.30 11.17 30.86
C THR A 170 16.39 11.84 30.03
N TYR A 171 16.26 13.13 29.76
CA TYR A 171 17.26 13.95 29.06
C TYR A 171 18.62 13.88 29.75
N ASN A 172 18.67 14.15 31.06
CA ASN A 172 19.89 14.13 31.83
C ASN A 172 20.54 12.74 31.84
N THR A 173 19.75 11.68 32.04
CA THR A 173 20.24 10.30 32.05
C THR A 173 20.85 9.92 30.70
N LEU A 174 20.19 10.23 29.60
CA LEU A 174 20.69 9.90 28.25
C LEU A 174 21.93 10.71 27.90
N THR A 175 22.00 11.97 28.34
CA THR A 175 23.17 12.82 28.13
C THR A 175 24.39 12.30 28.92
N GLU A 176 24.19 11.85 30.17
CA GLU A 176 25.23 11.20 30.97
C GLU A 176 25.72 9.88 30.35
N MET A 177 24.86 9.17 29.62
CA MET A 177 25.23 7.97 28.87
C MET A 177 25.92 8.25 27.53
N GLY A 178 26.10 9.54 27.15
CA GLY A 178 26.82 9.97 25.96
C GLY A 178 25.95 10.10 24.69
N TYR A 179 24.62 10.08 24.81
CA TYR A 179 23.73 10.29 23.68
C TYR A 179 23.50 11.79 23.40
N THR A 180 23.40 12.16 22.12
CA THR A 180 23.00 13.52 21.74
C THR A 180 21.47 13.62 21.76
N CYS A 181 20.93 14.42 22.67
CA CYS A 181 19.50 14.56 22.88
C CYS A 181 18.98 15.90 22.35
N LYS A 182 17.80 15.87 21.71
CA LYS A 182 17.04 17.10 21.37
C LYS A 182 15.64 16.99 21.99
N VAL A 183 15.18 18.07 22.60
CA VAL A 183 13.82 18.18 23.13
C VAL A 183 12.94 18.76 22.03
N VAL A 184 11.83 18.06 21.72
CA VAL A 184 10.80 18.51 20.81
C VAL A 184 9.53 18.65 21.61
N ALA A 185 8.96 19.85 21.65
CA ALA A 185 7.65 20.09 22.24
C ALA A 185 6.57 19.73 21.19
N VAL A 186 5.62 18.88 21.57
CA VAL A 186 4.48 18.48 20.75
C VAL A 186 3.23 19.15 21.28
#